data_4c36daa8ceed8aaea6d9590cd521c292
#
_entry.id   4c36daa8ceed8aaea6d9590cd521c292
#
_cell.length_a   1.000
_cell.length_b   1.000
_cell.length_c   1.000
_cell.angle_alpha   90.00
_cell.angle_beta   90.00
_cell.angle_gamma   90.00
#
_symmetry.space_group_name_H-M   'P 1'
#
loop_
_entity.id
_entity.type
_entity.pdbx_description
1 polymer ?
#
loop_
_entity_poly.entity_id
_entity_poly.type
_entity_poly.pdbx_seq_one_letter_code
_entity_poly.pdbx_strand_id
1 'polypeptide(L)' 'MGATIQLNGKAYPIEDGLRLEALLERLALKRTRIAVEINQQVVPKADYAGVVLRQGDQVEIINFVGGG' A
#
# COMPACT_ATOMS: atom_id res chain seq x y z
N MET A 1 -19.34 -2.54 0.57
CA MET A 1 -19.08 -1.27 -0.07
C MET A 1 -17.61 -1.03 -0.20
N GLY A 2 -17.21 -0.24 -1.16
CA GLY A 2 -15.82 0.01 -1.38
C GLY A 2 -15.34 1.31 -0.75
N ALA A 3 -14.05 1.50 -0.81
CA ALA A 3 -13.38 2.75 -0.42
C ALA A 3 -12.46 3.17 -1.54
N THR A 4 -11.99 4.39 -1.49
CA THR A 4 -11.03 4.89 -2.46
C THR A 4 -9.84 5.45 -1.71
N ILE A 5 -8.66 5.00 -2.09
CA ILE A 5 -7.41 5.53 -1.58
C ILE A 5 -6.72 6.34 -2.68
N GLN A 6 -5.67 7.06 -2.31
CA GLN A 6 -4.79 7.69 -3.27
C GLN A 6 -3.53 6.83 -3.35
N LEU A 7 -3.35 6.15 -4.47
CA LEU A 7 -2.19 5.29 -4.66
C LEU A 7 -1.20 6.01 -5.57
N ASN A 8 -0.11 6.44 -5.00
CA ASN A 8 0.91 7.24 -5.70
C ASN A 8 0.27 8.42 -6.44
N GLY A 9 -0.66 9.10 -5.76
CA GLY A 9 -1.30 10.29 -6.29
C GLY A 9 -2.50 10.04 -7.19
N LYS A 10 -2.90 8.80 -7.38
CA LYS A 10 -4.05 8.47 -8.23
C LYS A 10 -5.12 7.77 -7.43
N ALA A 11 -6.37 8.10 -7.71
CA ALA A 11 -7.49 7.43 -7.06
C ALA A 11 -7.49 5.94 -7.40
N TYR A 12 -7.63 5.11 -6.39
CA TYR A 12 -7.60 3.66 -6.55
C TYR A 12 -8.68 3.05 -5.69
N PRO A 13 -9.68 2.42 -6.29
CA PRO A 13 -10.78 1.82 -5.51
C PRO A 13 -10.36 0.51 -4.88
N ILE A 14 -10.80 0.31 -3.64
CA ILE A 14 -10.53 -0.92 -2.91
C ILE A 14 -11.80 -1.37 -2.21
N GLU A 15 -11.85 -2.64 -1.82
CA GLU A 15 -12.90 -3.15 -0.95
C GLU A 15 -12.68 -2.65 0.47
N ASP A 16 -13.77 -2.48 1.24
CA ASP A 16 -13.66 -2.18 2.65
C ASP A 16 -12.87 -3.25 3.37
N GLY A 17 -11.97 -2.83 4.22
CA GLY A 17 -11.18 -3.75 5.01
C GLY A 17 -9.98 -4.35 4.31
N LEU A 18 -9.68 -3.91 3.10
CA LEU A 18 -8.51 -4.42 2.39
C LEU A 18 -7.24 -4.11 3.19
N ARG A 19 -6.41 -5.11 3.37
CA ARG A 19 -5.15 -4.93 4.08
C ARG A 19 -4.05 -4.56 3.10
N LEU A 20 -3.06 -3.84 3.61
CA LEU A 20 -1.94 -3.40 2.80
C LEU A 20 -1.27 -4.60 2.12
N GLU A 21 -1.06 -5.69 2.87
CA GLU A 21 -0.43 -6.88 2.29
C GLU A 21 -1.21 -7.39 1.08
N ALA A 22 -2.53 -7.41 1.16
CA ALA A 22 -3.36 -7.88 0.05
C ALA A 22 -3.27 -6.95 -1.15
N LEU A 23 -3.18 -5.64 -0.90
CA LEU A 23 -2.99 -4.69 -1.99
C LEU A 23 -1.66 -4.94 -2.71
N LEU A 24 -0.59 -5.17 -1.94
CA LEU A 24 0.72 -5.41 -2.53
C LEU A 24 0.73 -6.69 -3.36
N GLU A 25 0.04 -7.73 -2.92
CA GLU A 25 -0.11 -8.96 -3.70
C GLU A 25 -0.86 -8.70 -4.99
N ARG A 26 -1.93 -7.92 -4.92
CA ARG A 26 -2.72 -7.57 -6.09
C ARG A 26 -1.89 -6.82 -7.12
N LEU A 27 -0.96 -6.00 -6.66
CA LEU A 27 -0.09 -5.23 -7.54
C LEU A 27 1.16 -6.01 -7.94
N ALA A 28 1.29 -7.25 -7.49
CA ALA A 28 2.43 -8.12 -7.77
C ALA A 28 3.76 -7.51 -7.30
N LEU A 29 3.72 -6.81 -6.17
CA LEU A 29 4.92 -6.18 -5.61
C LEU A 29 5.50 -7.04 -4.51
N LYS A 30 6.82 -7.15 -4.50
CA LYS A 30 7.53 -7.92 -3.46
C LYS A 30 7.93 -6.99 -2.34
N ARG A 31 7.57 -7.38 -1.10
CA ARG A 31 7.86 -6.53 0.06
C ARG A 31 9.35 -6.21 0.22
N THR A 32 10.21 -7.10 -0.27
CA THR A 32 11.67 -6.89 -0.16
C THR A 32 12.19 -5.81 -1.10
N ARG A 33 11.39 -5.36 -2.04
CA ARG A 33 11.82 -4.39 -3.06
C ARG A 33 11.07 -3.09 -3.00
N ILE A 34 10.29 -2.87 -1.94
CA ILE A 34 9.48 -1.67 -1.84
C ILE A 34 9.60 -1.06 -0.47
N ALA A 35 9.23 0.22 -0.41
CA ALA A 35 8.95 0.92 0.83
C ALA A 35 7.56 1.50 0.70
N VAL A 36 6.81 1.53 1.79
CA VAL A 36 5.43 2.02 1.79
C VAL A 36 5.29 3.12 2.83
N GLU A 37 4.64 4.21 2.44
CA GLU A 37 4.20 5.25 3.35
C GLU A 37 2.69 5.36 3.27
N ILE A 38 2.06 5.54 4.40
CA ILE A 38 0.63 5.82 4.46
C ILE A 38 0.45 7.10 5.26
N ASN A 39 -0.18 8.09 4.61
CA ASN A 39 -0.39 9.40 5.22
C ASN A 39 0.93 9.98 5.74
N GLN A 40 1.97 9.85 4.92
CA GLN A 40 3.31 10.39 5.17
C GLN A 40 4.07 9.69 6.30
N GLN A 41 3.62 8.51 6.71
CA GLN A 41 4.33 7.73 7.72
C GLN A 41 4.80 6.42 7.12
N VAL A 42 6.07 6.11 7.33
CA VAL A 42 6.63 4.85 6.84
C VAL A 42 6.01 3.68 7.59
N VAL A 43 5.61 2.66 6.85
CA VAL A 43 5.05 1.46 7.43
C VAL A 43 6.14 0.40 7.48
N PRO A 44 6.50 -0.10 8.66
CA PRO A 44 7.47 -1.19 8.74
C PRO A 44 6.96 -2.44 8.04
N LYS A 45 7.86 -3.17 7.41
CA LYS A 45 7.47 -4.37 6.67
C LYS A 45 6.74 -5.39 7.54
N ALA A 46 7.13 -5.49 8.81
CA ALA A 46 6.50 -6.41 9.74
C ALA A 46 5.02 -6.09 9.97
N ASP A 47 4.60 -4.88 9.68
CA ASP A 47 3.23 -4.45 9.93
C ASP A 47 2.31 -4.58 8.72
N TYR A 48 2.84 -4.96 7.55
CA TYR A 48 2.04 -4.97 6.32
C TYR A 48 0.79 -5.82 6.42
N ALA A 49 0.86 -6.93 7.13
CA ALA A 49 -0.29 -7.83 7.25
C ALA A 49 -1.37 -7.26 8.17
N GLY A 50 -1.01 -6.35 9.07
CA GLY A 50 -1.94 -5.81 10.05
C GLY A 50 -2.54 -4.46 9.70
N VAL A 51 -2.03 -3.81 8.66
CA VAL A 51 -2.52 -2.48 8.30
C VAL A 51 -3.77 -2.60 7.43
N VAL A 52 -4.87 -1.99 7.88
CA VAL A 52 -6.12 -1.96 7.13
C VAL A 52 -6.21 -0.61 6.43
N LEU A 53 -6.42 -0.63 5.12
CA LEU A 53 -6.56 0.59 4.34
C LEU A 53 -7.95 1.17 4.50
N ARG A 54 -8.05 2.50 4.52
CA ARG A 54 -9.30 3.19 4.75
C ARG A 54 -9.54 4.26 3.70
N GLN A 55 -10.79 4.64 3.57
CA GLN A 55 -11.18 5.72 2.68
C GLN A 55 -10.28 6.94 2.88
N GLY A 56 -9.73 7.43 1.78
CA GLY A 56 -8.94 8.66 1.80
C GLY A 56 -7.48 8.49 2.17
N ASP A 57 -7.05 7.28 2.52
CA ASP A 57 -5.63 7.07 2.81
C ASP A 57 -4.76 7.43 1.63
N GLN A 58 -3.66 8.12 1.90
CA GLN A 58 -2.66 8.41 0.89
C GLN A 58 -1.55 7.37 1.00
N VAL A 59 -1.53 6.46 0.06
CA VAL A 59 -0.58 5.35 0.04
C VAL A 59 0.47 5.63 -1.01
N GLU A 60 1.73 5.66 -0.61
CA GLU A 60 2.83 5.83 -1.53
C GLU A 60 3.72 4.61 -1.47
N ILE A 61 3.98 4.03 -2.62
CA ILE A 61 4.80 2.84 -2.73
C ILE A 61 6.01 3.19 -3.60
N ILE A 62 7.18 3.02 -3.02
CA ILE A 62 8.44 3.24 -3.73
C ILE A 62 9.00 1.88 -4.07
N ASN A 63 9.24 1.64 -5.35
CA ASN A 63 9.79 0.37 -5.81
C ASN A 63 11.27 0.58 -6.08
N PHE A 64 12.11 -0.20 -5.39
CA PHE A 64 13.55 -0.11 -5.58
C PHE A 64 13.92 -0.93 -6.80
N VAL A 65 14.21 -0.23 -7.88
CA VAL A 65 14.52 -0.87 -9.15
C VAL A 65 15.99 -1.23 -9.21
N GLY A 66 16.28 -2.38 -9.78
CA GLY A 66 17.64 -2.73 -10.10
C GLY A 66 18.50 -2.94 -8.90
N GLY A 67 17.96 -3.29 -7.86
CA GLY A 67 18.67 -3.49 -6.65
C GLY A 67 19.84 -4.37 -6.89
N GLY A 68 20.63 -4.32 -7.26
CA GLY A 68 21.79 -5.19 -7.47
C GLY A 68 21.76 -6.18 -6.43
#